data_026222034f92c33bf437fa8f0dd8e1b3
#
_entry.id   026222034f92c33bf437fa8f0dd8e1b3
#
_cell.length_a   1.000
_cell.length_b   1.000
_cell.length_c   1.000
_cell.angle_alpha   90.00
_cell.angle_beta   90.00
_cell.angle_gamma   90.00
#
_symmetry.space_group_name_H-M   'P 1'
#
loop_
_entity.id
_entity.type
_entity.pdbx_description
1 polymer ?
#
loop_
_entity_poly.entity_id
_entity_poly.type
_entity_poly.pdbx_seq_one_letter_code
_entity_poly.pdbx_strand_id
1 'polypeptide(L)'
;MKLILENVEKSFDEKQVIKGASFEFESGNIYGLLGRNGAGKTTLFNVINEDLTLDSGSVKLSDEGGERAIDSDDIGYVLSTPIVPDFLTGRELIKFFKDINMKKIPDMKSEDEYFDMVDIAVEDRDRLIKDYSHGMKNKMMMLLTIISNPAIWLLDEPLTSFDVVVADEMKELLKKLKRDRLIIFSTHIMELALSLCDKIVLLKDGKLRLLEQGEMSREEFEAYIIKVLKDETEGE
;
A
#
# COMPACT_ATOMS: atom_id res chain seq x y z
N MET A 1 9.70 5.24 13.31
CA MET A 1 8.58 6.04 12.80
C MET A 1 7.29 5.27 12.97
N LYS A 2 6.19 5.95 13.31
CA LYS A 2 4.84 5.38 13.44
C LYS A 2 3.82 6.23 12.70
N LEU A 3 2.87 5.57 12.03
CA LEU A 3 1.64 6.20 11.55
C LEU A 3 0.54 5.92 12.57
N ILE A 4 -0.07 6.98 13.10
CA ILE A 4 -1.04 6.91 14.20
C ILE A 4 -2.40 7.38 13.68
N LEU A 5 -3.38 6.51 13.77
CA LEU A 5 -4.79 6.81 13.54
C LEU A 5 -5.51 6.88 14.90
N GLU A 6 -6.20 7.98 15.16
CA GLU A 6 -6.94 8.20 16.41
C GLU A 6 -8.41 8.51 16.12
N ASN A 7 -9.30 7.60 16.46
CA ASN A 7 -10.76 7.75 16.32
C ASN A 7 -11.21 8.26 14.95
N VAL A 8 -10.57 7.77 13.90
CA VAL A 8 -10.82 8.18 12.51
C VAL A 8 -12.23 7.79 12.10
N GLU A 9 -13.02 8.76 11.62
CA GLU A 9 -14.37 8.54 11.11
C GLU A 9 -14.50 9.08 9.68
N LYS A 10 -15.23 8.32 8.84
CA LYS A 10 -15.59 8.75 7.49
C LYS A 10 -16.93 8.18 7.07
N SER A 11 -17.79 9.08 6.59
CA SER A 11 -19.11 8.77 6.06
C SER A 11 -19.25 9.27 4.63
N PHE A 12 -20.13 8.64 3.88
CA PHE A 12 -20.62 9.12 2.59
C PHE A 12 -22.14 9.11 2.66
N ASP A 13 -22.74 10.28 2.52
CA ASP A 13 -24.17 10.52 2.76
C ASP A 13 -24.59 9.94 4.14
N GLU A 14 -25.52 9.00 4.17
CA GLU A 14 -25.99 8.37 5.40
C GLU A 14 -25.17 7.15 5.84
N LYS A 15 -24.21 6.71 5.02
CA LYS A 15 -23.43 5.49 5.29
C LYS A 15 -22.08 5.80 5.93
N GLN A 16 -21.94 5.49 7.22
CA GLN A 16 -20.66 5.54 7.91
C GLN A 16 -19.80 4.34 7.53
N VAL A 17 -18.64 4.59 6.89
CA VAL A 17 -17.71 3.57 6.37
C VAL A 17 -16.59 3.28 7.36
N ILE A 18 -15.98 4.33 7.93
CA ILE A 18 -14.98 4.22 9.00
C ILE A 18 -15.63 4.75 10.28
N LYS A 19 -15.54 4.00 11.37
CA LYS A 19 -16.35 4.21 12.58
C LYS A 19 -15.48 4.31 13.84
N GLY A 20 -14.67 5.34 13.93
CA GLY A 20 -13.74 5.54 15.05
C GLY A 20 -12.57 4.55 15.00
N ALA A 21 -11.97 4.37 13.83
CA ALA A 21 -10.82 3.50 13.66
C ALA A 21 -9.59 4.10 14.34
N SER A 22 -8.96 3.32 15.22
CA SER A 22 -7.71 3.69 15.89
C SER A 22 -6.71 2.58 15.73
N PHE A 23 -5.48 2.90 15.32
CA PHE A 23 -4.39 1.95 15.16
C PHE A 23 -3.03 2.65 15.04
N GLU A 24 -1.96 1.99 15.49
CA GLU A 24 -0.58 2.43 15.29
C GLU A 24 0.14 1.45 14.36
N PHE A 25 0.60 1.95 13.22
CA PHE A 25 1.46 1.22 12.30
C PHE A 25 2.91 1.63 12.52
N GLU A 26 3.83 0.67 12.63
CA GLU A 26 5.25 0.90 12.90
C GLU A 26 6.11 0.58 11.68
N SER A 27 7.09 1.44 11.37
CA SER A 27 8.07 1.19 10.31
C SER A 27 8.84 -0.12 10.53
N GLY A 28 9.42 -0.65 9.46
CA GLY A 28 10.12 -1.93 9.47
C GLY A 28 9.21 -3.14 9.27
N ASN A 29 7.90 -2.92 9.12
CA ASN A 29 6.91 -3.97 8.93
C ASN A 29 6.13 -3.79 7.63
N ILE A 30 5.70 -4.90 7.04
CA ILE A 30 4.66 -4.96 6.04
C ILE A 30 3.35 -5.36 6.74
N TYR A 31 2.37 -4.49 6.70
CA TYR A 31 1.03 -4.76 7.24
C TYR A 31 0.08 -5.18 6.12
N GLY A 32 -0.58 -6.33 6.31
CA GLY A 32 -1.69 -6.75 5.47
C GLY A 32 -3.00 -6.19 5.99
N LEU A 33 -3.58 -5.22 5.30
CA LEU A 33 -4.92 -4.70 5.60
C LEU A 33 -5.96 -5.61 4.94
N LEU A 34 -6.50 -6.55 5.71
CA LEU A 34 -7.55 -7.45 5.28
C LEU A 34 -8.94 -6.85 5.52
N GLY A 35 -9.87 -7.21 4.68
CA GLY A 35 -11.29 -6.86 4.81
C GLY A 35 -12.07 -7.28 3.58
N ARG A 36 -13.37 -7.54 3.75
CA ARG A 36 -14.27 -7.86 2.62
C ARG A 36 -14.28 -6.72 1.59
N ASN A 37 -14.73 -7.03 0.38
CA ASN A 37 -14.97 -5.98 -0.62
C ASN A 37 -16.03 -5.01 -0.09
N GLY A 38 -15.76 -3.71 -0.19
CA GLY A 38 -16.61 -2.67 0.39
C GLY A 38 -16.45 -2.41 1.90
N ALA A 39 -15.49 -3.06 2.59
CA ALA A 39 -15.21 -2.82 4.00
C ALA A 39 -14.61 -1.43 4.31
N GLY A 40 -14.19 -0.68 3.27
CA GLY A 40 -13.61 0.65 3.43
C GLY A 40 -12.08 0.72 3.35
N LYS A 41 -11.38 -0.32 2.84
CA LYS A 41 -9.91 -0.33 2.71
C LYS A 41 -9.40 0.84 1.87
N THR A 42 -9.93 1.02 0.66
CA THR A 42 -9.60 2.16 -0.22
C THR A 42 -10.00 3.49 0.41
N THR A 43 -11.14 3.55 1.11
CA THR A 43 -11.56 4.76 1.85
C THR A 43 -10.55 5.13 2.93
N LEU A 44 -10.07 4.14 3.69
CA LEU A 44 -9.05 4.35 4.73
C LEU A 44 -7.73 4.84 4.10
N PHE A 45 -7.31 4.27 2.99
CA PHE A 45 -6.10 4.71 2.28
C PHE A 45 -6.24 6.15 1.76
N ASN A 46 -7.38 6.50 1.16
CA ASN A 46 -7.64 7.86 0.71
C ASN A 46 -7.71 8.87 1.86
N VAL A 47 -8.18 8.44 3.04
CA VAL A 47 -8.14 9.28 4.25
C VAL A 47 -6.70 9.47 4.74
N ILE A 48 -5.88 8.42 4.77
CA ILE A 48 -4.47 8.50 5.16
C ILE A 48 -3.69 9.37 4.17
N ASN A 49 -3.97 9.25 2.87
CA ASN A 49 -3.33 10.03 1.79
C ASN A 49 -3.88 11.46 1.65
N GLU A 50 -4.83 11.85 2.50
CA GLU A 50 -5.52 13.16 2.46
C GLU A 50 -6.31 13.43 1.18
N ASP A 51 -6.56 12.42 0.32
CA ASP A 51 -7.46 12.52 -0.83
C ASP A 51 -8.94 12.68 -0.39
N LEU A 52 -9.25 12.22 0.84
CA LEU A 52 -10.54 12.37 1.48
C LEU A 52 -10.39 13.01 2.87
N THR A 53 -11.13 14.10 3.09
CA THR A 53 -11.19 14.73 4.41
C THR A 53 -11.88 13.82 5.43
N LEU A 54 -11.32 13.71 6.64
CA LEU A 54 -11.94 13.04 7.79
C LEU A 54 -13.23 13.77 8.18
N ASP A 55 -14.18 13.03 8.75
CA ASP A 55 -15.33 13.63 9.44
C ASP A 55 -14.96 13.93 10.91
N SER A 56 -14.18 13.04 11.55
CA SER A 56 -13.60 13.24 12.88
C SER A 56 -12.34 12.39 13.09
N GLY A 57 -11.62 12.63 14.18
CA GLY A 57 -10.39 11.95 14.53
C GLY A 57 -9.15 12.63 13.96
N SER A 58 -8.03 11.92 13.94
CA SER A 58 -6.77 12.43 13.38
C SER A 58 -5.91 11.31 12.78
N VAL A 59 -5.08 11.69 11.81
CA VAL A 59 -3.99 10.85 11.25
C VAL A 59 -2.70 11.63 11.40
N LYS A 60 -1.69 11.04 12.03
CA LYS A 60 -0.43 11.70 12.36
C LYS A 60 0.75 10.78 12.08
N LEU A 61 1.88 11.38 11.82
CA LEU A 61 3.17 10.72 11.80
C LEU A 61 3.92 11.01 13.09
N SER A 62 4.50 9.99 13.71
CA SER A 62 5.37 10.10 14.89
C SER A 62 6.75 9.57 14.54
N ASP A 63 7.78 10.39 14.71
CA ASP A 63 9.19 10.05 14.51
C ASP A 63 10.05 10.61 15.67
N GLU A 64 11.37 10.65 15.49
CA GLU A 64 12.29 11.19 16.49
C GLU A 64 12.05 12.68 16.83
N GLY A 65 11.43 13.42 15.91
CA GLY A 65 11.05 14.83 16.09
C GLY A 65 9.75 15.04 16.84
N GLY A 66 9.00 13.98 17.15
CA GLY A 66 7.69 14.01 17.77
C GLY A 66 6.53 13.75 16.81
N GLU A 67 5.32 14.08 17.21
CA GLU A 67 4.12 13.93 16.37
C GLU A 67 3.93 15.16 15.47
N ARG A 68 3.59 14.90 14.20
CA ARG A 68 3.28 15.92 13.20
C ARG A 68 2.17 15.45 12.24
N ALA A 69 1.58 16.39 11.53
CA ALA A 69 0.73 16.08 10.38
C ALA A 69 1.53 15.34 9.29
N ILE A 70 0.83 14.59 8.49
CA ILE A 70 1.40 13.93 7.31
C ILE A 70 1.65 15.00 6.25
N ASP A 71 2.76 14.89 5.53
CA ASP A 71 3.04 15.65 4.32
C ASP A 71 2.85 14.75 3.09
N SER A 72 2.47 15.33 1.97
CA SER A 72 2.31 14.60 0.70
C SER A 72 3.57 13.85 0.26
N ASP A 73 4.75 14.32 0.68
CA ASP A 73 6.04 13.66 0.43
C ASP A 73 6.29 12.42 1.31
N ASP A 74 5.56 12.27 2.40
CA ASP A 74 5.69 11.12 3.29
C ASP A 74 5.07 9.85 2.69
N ILE A 75 4.09 9.99 1.79
CA ILE A 75 3.28 8.88 1.29
C ILE A 75 3.53 8.59 -0.19
N GLY A 76 3.71 7.32 -0.51
CA GLY A 76 3.59 6.78 -1.87
C GLY A 76 2.35 5.90 -1.95
N TYR A 77 1.39 6.29 -2.77
CA TYR A 77 0.15 5.57 -2.93
C TYR A 77 0.08 4.87 -4.29
N VAL A 78 0.10 3.55 -4.27
CA VAL A 78 -0.09 2.70 -5.45
C VAL A 78 -1.56 2.26 -5.50
N LEU A 79 -2.29 2.79 -6.45
CA LEU A 79 -3.71 2.52 -6.66
C LEU A 79 -3.93 1.14 -7.29
N SER A 80 -5.06 0.51 -6.99
CA SER A 80 -5.49 -0.76 -7.61
C SER A 80 -5.67 -0.67 -9.13
N THR A 81 -6.05 0.52 -9.62
CA THR A 81 -6.08 0.83 -11.05
C THR A 81 -4.94 1.79 -11.36
N PRO A 82 -3.96 1.39 -12.19
CA PRO A 82 -2.79 2.21 -12.45
C PRO A 82 -3.15 3.49 -13.22
N ILE A 83 -2.72 4.62 -12.68
CA ILE A 83 -2.85 5.93 -13.29
C ILE A 83 -1.45 6.44 -13.65
N VAL A 84 -1.10 6.32 -14.92
CA VAL A 84 0.18 6.76 -15.48
C VAL A 84 -0.05 7.54 -16.77
N PRO A 85 0.78 8.55 -17.09
CA PRO A 85 0.64 9.34 -18.32
C PRO A 85 0.80 8.49 -19.58
N ASP A 86 -0.27 8.28 -20.32
CA ASP A 86 -0.31 7.41 -21.51
C ASP A 86 0.50 7.92 -22.70
N PHE A 87 0.78 9.22 -22.73
CA PHE A 87 1.46 9.93 -23.84
C PHE A 87 2.99 9.97 -23.70
N LEU A 88 3.55 9.48 -22.59
CA LEU A 88 4.99 9.36 -22.38
C LEU A 88 5.44 7.91 -22.67
N THR A 89 6.72 7.76 -23.01
CA THR A 89 7.39 6.46 -22.94
C THR A 89 7.74 6.13 -21.49
N GLY A 90 7.98 4.85 -21.20
CA GLY A 90 8.42 4.44 -19.86
C GLY A 90 9.69 5.19 -19.43
N ARG A 91 10.67 5.32 -20.32
CA ARG A 91 11.93 6.02 -20.05
C ARG A 91 11.74 7.51 -19.80
N GLU A 92 10.93 8.18 -20.59
CA GLU A 92 10.60 9.61 -20.37
C GLU A 92 9.94 9.84 -19.01
N LEU A 93 9.03 8.93 -18.60
CA LEU A 93 8.36 9.04 -17.31
C LEU A 93 9.35 8.86 -16.15
N ILE A 94 10.23 7.86 -16.19
CA ILE A 94 11.28 7.67 -15.16
C ILE A 94 12.19 8.89 -15.10
N LYS A 95 12.66 9.37 -16.26
CA LYS A 95 13.53 10.55 -16.32
C LYS A 95 12.86 11.77 -15.68
N PHE A 96 11.60 12.02 -16.02
CA PHE A 96 10.83 13.12 -15.42
C PHE A 96 10.74 12.98 -13.88
N PHE A 97 10.43 11.78 -13.38
CA PHE A 97 10.35 11.54 -11.94
C PHE A 97 11.71 11.67 -11.23
N LYS A 98 12.79 11.27 -11.87
CA LYS A 98 14.15 11.49 -11.36
C LYS A 98 14.45 12.97 -11.26
N ASP A 99 14.14 13.75 -12.29
CA ASP A 99 14.43 15.18 -12.35
C ASP A 99 13.73 15.93 -11.20
N ILE A 100 12.45 15.64 -10.93
CA ILE A 100 11.70 16.30 -9.85
C ILE A 100 12.14 15.85 -8.44
N ASN A 101 12.68 14.64 -8.29
CA ASN A 101 13.14 14.10 -7.02
C ASN A 101 14.67 14.24 -6.79
N MET A 102 15.42 14.77 -7.75
CA MET A 102 16.88 14.82 -7.73
C MET A 102 17.47 15.50 -6.49
N LYS A 103 16.78 16.50 -5.94
CA LYS A 103 17.24 17.19 -4.71
C LYS A 103 17.03 16.37 -3.43
N LYS A 104 16.09 15.42 -3.45
CA LYS A 104 15.73 14.59 -2.29
C LYS A 104 16.55 13.29 -2.25
N ILE A 105 16.98 12.78 -3.41
CA ILE A 105 17.62 11.48 -3.56
C ILE A 105 18.93 11.67 -4.35
N PRO A 106 20.06 11.91 -3.71
CA PRO A 106 21.32 12.22 -4.39
C PRO A 106 21.89 11.01 -5.18
N ASP A 107 21.68 9.79 -4.72
CA ASP A 107 22.23 8.55 -5.31
C ASP A 107 21.21 7.81 -6.16
N MET A 108 20.56 8.50 -7.11
CA MET A 108 19.62 7.87 -8.03
C MET A 108 20.31 6.92 -9.00
N LYS A 109 19.67 5.77 -9.21
CA LYS A 109 20.05 4.81 -10.24
C LYS A 109 19.83 5.36 -11.65
N SER A 110 20.46 4.72 -12.67
CA SER A 110 20.10 4.95 -14.06
C SER A 110 18.66 4.50 -14.36
N GLU A 111 18.09 4.97 -15.46
CA GLU A 111 16.76 4.56 -15.90
C GLU A 111 16.69 3.05 -16.12
N ASP A 112 17.75 2.47 -16.72
CA ASP A 112 17.81 1.04 -17.00
C ASP A 112 17.88 0.20 -15.73
N GLU A 113 18.67 0.62 -14.72
CA GLU A 113 18.69 -0.05 -13.41
C GLU A 113 17.34 -0.01 -12.72
N TYR A 114 16.56 1.07 -12.87
CA TYR A 114 15.21 1.13 -12.34
C TYR A 114 14.26 0.17 -13.06
N PHE A 115 14.33 0.07 -14.39
CA PHE A 115 13.55 -0.90 -15.14
C PHE A 115 13.87 -2.34 -14.76
N ASP A 116 15.16 -2.64 -14.55
CA ASP A 116 15.63 -3.96 -14.12
C ASP A 116 15.05 -4.36 -12.75
N MET A 117 14.81 -3.38 -11.83
CA MET A 117 14.23 -3.65 -10.52
C MET A 117 12.80 -4.20 -10.59
N VAL A 118 12.06 -3.90 -11.65
CA VAL A 118 10.66 -4.31 -11.84
C VAL A 118 10.47 -5.20 -13.07
N ASP A 119 11.58 -5.69 -13.65
CA ASP A 119 11.60 -6.58 -14.79
C ASP A 119 10.72 -6.09 -15.96
N ILE A 120 11.04 -4.88 -16.47
CA ILE A 120 10.48 -4.36 -17.72
C ILE A 120 11.51 -4.60 -18.83
N ALA A 121 11.12 -5.38 -19.84
CA ALA A 121 11.96 -5.76 -20.95
C ALA A 121 12.55 -4.56 -21.71
N VAL A 122 13.79 -4.68 -22.20
CA VAL A 122 14.51 -3.58 -22.84
C VAL A 122 13.74 -2.98 -24.02
N GLU A 123 13.10 -3.85 -24.84
CA GLU A 123 12.29 -3.47 -25.99
C GLU A 123 11.03 -2.67 -25.65
N ASP A 124 10.56 -2.74 -24.40
CA ASP A 124 9.35 -2.03 -23.95
C ASP A 124 9.65 -0.66 -23.33
N ARG A 125 10.89 -0.42 -22.86
CA ARG A 125 11.28 0.77 -22.09
C ARG A 125 11.04 2.09 -22.83
N ASP A 126 11.20 2.07 -24.15
CA ASP A 126 11.03 3.23 -25.03
C ASP A 126 9.67 3.22 -25.79
N ARG A 127 8.76 2.29 -25.45
CA ARG A 127 7.37 2.28 -25.96
C ARG A 127 6.50 3.26 -25.18
N LEU A 128 5.44 3.75 -25.82
CA LEU A 128 4.44 4.59 -25.15
C LEU A 128 3.70 3.79 -24.07
N ILE A 129 3.46 4.41 -22.93
CA ILE A 129 2.77 3.78 -21.79
C ILE A 129 1.33 3.37 -22.14
N LYS A 130 0.67 4.04 -23.10
CA LYS A 130 -0.63 3.60 -23.60
C LYS A 130 -0.63 2.16 -24.12
N ASP A 131 0.51 1.70 -24.64
CA ASP A 131 0.70 0.37 -25.23
C ASP A 131 1.19 -0.68 -24.19
N TYR A 132 1.37 -0.25 -22.93
CA TYR A 132 1.74 -1.14 -21.83
C TYR A 132 0.54 -1.97 -21.39
N SER A 133 0.80 -3.23 -21.03
CA SER A 133 -0.19 -4.07 -20.36
C SER A 133 -0.57 -3.48 -18.99
N HIS A 134 -1.69 -3.92 -18.42
CA HIS A 134 -2.11 -3.50 -17.07
C HIS A 134 -1.02 -3.83 -16.03
N GLY A 135 -0.42 -5.02 -16.10
CA GLY A 135 0.71 -5.40 -15.23
C GLY A 135 1.92 -4.49 -15.39
N MET A 136 2.31 -4.14 -16.63
CA MET A 136 3.41 -3.19 -16.86
C MET A 136 3.12 -1.80 -16.31
N LYS A 137 1.87 -1.31 -16.41
CA LYS A 137 1.47 -0.04 -15.81
C LYS A 137 1.56 -0.08 -14.29
N ASN A 138 1.18 -1.21 -13.66
CA ASN A 138 1.35 -1.41 -12.21
C ASN A 138 2.83 -1.46 -11.80
N LYS A 139 3.69 -2.15 -12.58
CA LYS A 139 5.15 -2.12 -12.39
C LYS A 139 5.70 -0.68 -12.45
N MET A 140 5.22 0.13 -13.39
CA MET A 140 5.60 1.55 -13.47
C MET A 140 5.18 2.33 -12.23
N MET A 141 3.95 2.20 -11.72
CA MET A 141 3.53 2.86 -10.49
C MET A 141 4.40 2.48 -9.29
N MET A 142 4.70 1.19 -9.13
CA MET A 142 5.63 0.72 -8.10
C MET A 142 7.00 1.36 -8.25
N LEU A 143 7.50 1.45 -9.49
CA LEU A 143 8.79 2.05 -9.79
C LEU A 143 8.84 3.54 -9.46
N LEU A 144 7.78 4.29 -9.79
CA LEU A 144 7.67 5.71 -9.41
C LEU A 144 7.69 5.89 -7.89
N THR A 145 7.03 5.00 -7.15
CA THR A 145 7.06 5.00 -5.68
C THR A 145 8.46 4.68 -5.15
N ILE A 146 9.20 3.77 -5.79
CA ILE A 146 10.61 3.49 -5.46
C ILE A 146 11.49 4.74 -5.69
N ILE A 147 11.28 5.44 -6.81
CA ILE A 147 12.05 6.64 -7.16
C ILE A 147 11.74 7.80 -6.22
N SER A 148 10.47 8.05 -5.87
CA SER A 148 10.10 9.10 -4.92
C SER A 148 10.49 8.78 -3.48
N ASN A 149 10.74 7.51 -3.16
CA ASN A 149 11.28 7.01 -1.90
C ASN A 149 10.55 7.52 -0.63
N PRO A 150 9.22 7.47 -0.57
CA PRO A 150 8.47 7.94 0.59
C PRO A 150 8.66 7.04 1.81
N ALA A 151 8.38 7.57 3.00
CA ALA A 151 8.50 6.85 4.26
C ALA A 151 7.36 5.83 4.47
N ILE A 152 6.19 6.13 3.91
CA ILE A 152 4.96 5.32 4.00
C ILE A 152 4.54 4.89 2.59
N TRP A 153 4.29 3.60 2.43
CA TRP A 153 3.77 3.03 1.19
C TRP A 153 2.36 2.49 1.44
N LEU A 154 1.39 3.02 0.73
CA LEU A 154 0.03 2.52 0.68
C LEU A 154 -0.15 1.77 -0.65
N LEU A 155 -0.40 0.47 -0.58
CA LEU A 155 -0.50 -0.39 -1.76
C LEU A 155 -1.91 -0.99 -1.81
N ASP A 156 -2.77 -0.48 -2.69
CA ASP A 156 -4.16 -0.95 -2.80
C ASP A 156 -4.27 -2.06 -3.84
N GLU A 157 -4.33 -3.30 -3.38
CA GLU A 157 -4.40 -4.53 -4.20
C GLU A 157 -3.35 -4.64 -5.33
N PRO A 158 -2.08 -4.23 -5.11
CA PRO A 158 -1.12 -3.99 -6.19
C PRO A 158 -0.68 -5.26 -6.93
N LEU A 159 -0.86 -6.45 -6.33
CA LEU A 159 -0.40 -7.73 -6.89
C LEU A 159 -1.50 -8.53 -7.59
N THR A 160 -2.75 -8.06 -7.59
CA THR A 160 -3.88 -8.80 -8.19
C THR A 160 -3.81 -8.91 -9.70
N SER A 161 -3.04 -8.04 -10.36
CA SER A 161 -2.90 -7.98 -11.83
C SER A 161 -1.65 -8.69 -12.35
N PHE A 162 -0.84 -9.27 -11.46
CA PHE A 162 0.41 -9.93 -11.82
C PHE A 162 0.19 -11.44 -11.96
N ASP A 163 0.94 -12.06 -12.88
CA ASP A 163 1.11 -13.49 -12.87
C ASP A 163 1.92 -13.95 -11.64
N VAL A 164 1.93 -15.26 -11.39
CA VAL A 164 2.54 -15.82 -10.16
C VAL A 164 4.02 -15.49 -10.04
N VAL A 165 4.77 -15.45 -11.14
CA VAL A 165 6.22 -15.21 -11.13
C VAL A 165 6.49 -13.75 -10.78
N VAL A 166 5.83 -12.81 -11.48
CA VAL A 166 5.98 -11.37 -11.23
C VAL A 166 5.50 -11.00 -9.82
N ALA A 167 4.40 -11.62 -9.35
CA ALA A 167 3.92 -11.40 -7.99
C ALA A 167 4.95 -11.84 -6.94
N ASP A 168 5.66 -12.94 -7.16
CA ASP A 168 6.69 -13.43 -6.24
C ASP A 168 7.93 -12.53 -6.21
N GLU A 169 8.40 -12.10 -7.38
CA GLU A 169 9.50 -11.12 -7.50
C GLU A 169 9.17 -9.80 -6.78
N MET A 170 7.94 -9.32 -6.94
CA MET A 170 7.48 -8.10 -6.30
C MET A 170 7.39 -8.25 -4.77
N LYS A 171 6.97 -9.42 -4.26
CA LYS A 171 7.01 -9.71 -2.82
C LYS A 171 8.43 -9.63 -2.27
N GLU A 172 9.40 -10.24 -2.96
CA GLU A 172 10.80 -10.20 -2.54
C GLU A 172 11.37 -8.77 -2.57
N LEU A 173 10.96 -7.96 -3.55
CA LEU A 173 11.32 -6.55 -3.61
C LEU A 173 10.76 -5.78 -2.41
N LEU A 174 9.47 -5.94 -2.08
CA LEU A 174 8.82 -5.30 -0.93
C LEU A 174 9.48 -5.71 0.39
N LYS A 175 9.81 -6.99 0.57
CA LYS A 175 10.54 -7.48 1.76
C LYS A 175 11.92 -6.82 1.92
N LYS A 176 12.63 -6.57 0.83
CA LYS A 176 13.93 -5.86 0.86
C LYS A 176 13.75 -4.38 1.21
N LEU A 177 12.68 -3.75 0.75
CA LEU A 177 12.43 -2.32 0.89
C LEU A 177 11.82 -1.93 2.25
N LYS A 178 11.23 -2.85 3.01
CA LYS A 178 10.51 -2.56 4.26
C LYS A 178 11.37 -2.02 5.39
N ARG A 179 12.70 -2.23 5.37
CA ARG A 179 13.60 -2.03 6.53
C ARG A 179 13.44 -0.67 7.21
N ASP A 180 13.37 0.39 6.41
CA ASP A 180 13.32 1.78 6.89
C ASP A 180 11.98 2.45 6.52
N ARG A 181 10.97 1.66 6.14
CA ARG A 181 9.67 2.15 5.67
C ARG A 181 8.52 1.47 6.38
N LEU A 182 7.39 2.11 6.33
CA LEU A 182 6.11 1.51 6.67
C LEU A 182 5.39 1.12 5.38
N ILE A 183 5.05 -0.15 5.22
CA ILE A 183 4.29 -0.64 4.07
C ILE A 183 2.95 -1.15 4.56
N ILE A 184 1.85 -0.60 4.04
CA ILE A 184 0.50 -1.08 4.28
C ILE A 184 -0.07 -1.56 2.95
N PHE A 185 -0.38 -2.85 2.90
CA PHE A 185 -0.79 -3.55 1.71
C PHE A 185 -2.25 -4.01 1.88
N SER A 186 -3.18 -3.46 1.09
CA SER A 186 -4.55 -3.94 1.11
C SER A 186 -4.70 -5.17 0.22
N THR A 187 -5.44 -6.16 0.68
CA THR A 187 -5.82 -7.30 -0.13
C THR A 187 -7.07 -7.99 0.40
N HIS A 188 -7.78 -8.67 -0.48
CA HIS A 188 -8.83 -9.62 -0.13
C HIS A 188 -8.33 -11.08 -0.27
N ILE A 189 -7.09 -11.28 -0.73
CA ILE A 189 -6.46 -12.60 -0.91
C ILE A 189 -5.64 -12.92 0.32
N MET A 190 -6.16 -13.81 1.17
CA MET A 190 -5.55 -14.15 2.46
C MET A 190 -4.18 -14.81 2.31
N GLU A 191 -4.03 -15.73 1.36
CA GLU A 191 -2.74 -16.41 1.11
C GLU A 191 -1.64 -15.40 0.78
N LEU A 192 -1.97 -14.35 0.04
CA LEU A 192 -1.04 -13.28 -0.28
C LEU A 192 -0.62 -12.51 0.98
N ALA A 193 -1.59 -12.15 1.83
CA ALA A 193 -1.30 -11.49 3.10
C ALA A 193 -0.41 -12.35 4.01
N LEU A 194 -0.71 -13.64 4.16
CA LEU A 194 0.06 -14.58 4.98
C LEU A 194 1.47 -14.88 4.45
N SER A 195 1.71 -14.70 3.13
CA SER A 195 3.04 -14.94 2.52
C SER A 195 3.95 -13.71 2.52
N LEU A 196 3.36 -12.51 2.58
CA LEU A 196 4.08 -11.25 2.42
C LEU A 196 4.18 -10.45 3.72
N CYS A 197 3.11 -10.43 4.53
CA CYS A 197 2.97 -9.46 5.60
C CYS A 197 3.56 -9.97 6.93
N ASP A 198 4.17 -9.07 7.69
CA ASP A 198 4.65 -9.37 9.04
C ASP A 198 3.51 -9.31 10.07
N LYS A 199 2.52 -8.43 9.81
CA LYS A 199 1.36 -8.22 10.69
C LYS A 199 0.08 -8.15 9.85
N ILE A 200 -1.00 -8.73 10.36
CA ILE A 200 -2.32 -8.70 9.70
C ILE A 200 -3.23 -7.78 10.50
N VAL A 201 -3.78 -6.77 9.83
CA VAL A 201 -4.78 -5.85 10.40
C VAL A 201 -6.10 -6.05 9.67
N LEU A 202 -7.15 -6.36 10.40
CA LEU A 202 -8.49 -6.51 9.87
C LEU A 202 -9.24 -5.17 9.92
N LEU A 203 -9.79 -4.75 8.79
CA LEU A 203 -10.80 -3.70 8.72
C LEU A 203 -12.18 -4.35 8.64
N LYS A 204 -12.94 -4.28 9.74
CA LYS A 204 -14.29 -4.84 9.86
C LYS A 204 -15.19 -3.85 10.61
N ASP A 205 -16.40 -3.66 10.12
CA ASP A 205 -17.40 -2.77 10.71
C ASP A 205 -16.90 -1.34 10.98
N GLY A 206 -16.00 -0.87 10.09
CA GLY A 206 -15.37 0.45 10.15
C GLY A 206 -14.28 0.59 11.21
N LYS A 207 -13.83 -0.51 11.84
CA LYS A 207 -12.78 -0.54 12.87
C LYS A 207 -11.58 -1.36 12.47
N LEU A 208 -10.41 -1.01 12.99
CA LEU A 208 -9.15 -1.73 12.80
C LEU A 208 -8.87 -2.65 13.98
N ARG A 209 -8.42 -3.86 13.69
CA ARG A 209 -8.00 -4.84 14.68
C ARG A 209 -6.77 -5.62 14.22
N LEU A 210 -5.71 -5.64 15.04
CA LEU A 210 -4.57 -6.54 14.81
C LEU A 210 -5.01 -7.99 15.04
N LEU A 211 -4.66 -8.87 14.10
CA LEU A 211 -4.80 -10.31 14.24
C LEU A 211 -3.42 -10.89 14.50
N GLU A 212 -3.26 -11.53 15.65
CA GLU A 212 -2.00 -12.14 16.06
C GLU A 212 -2.07 -13.64 15.87
N GLN A 213 -1.04 -14.21 15.23
CA GLN A 213 -0.94 -15.66 15.03
C GLN A 213 -0.69 -16.38 16.37
N GLY A 214 0.07 -15.76 17.29
CA GLY A 214 0.45 -16.38 18.57
C GLY A 214 1.10 -17.76 18.38
N GLU A 215 0.61 -18.76 19.12
CA GLU A 215 1.10 -20.15 19.03
C GLU A 215 0.37 -20.98 17.94
N MET A 216 -0.56 -20.39 17.18
CA MET A 216 -1.31 -21.08 16.13
C MET A 216 -0.39 -21.49 14.98
N SER A 217 -0.61 -22.68 14.43
CA SER A 217 -0.05 -23.03 13.14
C SER A 217 -0.56 -22.10 12.05
N ARG A 218 0.06 -22.11 10.88
CA ARG A 218 -0.38 -21.29 9.75
C ARG A 218 -1.83 -21.62 9.35
N GLU A 219 -2.16 -22.92 9.32
CA GLU A 219 -3.50 -23.39 8.94
C GLU A 219 -4.55 -22.98 9.99
N GLU A 220 -4.22 -23.05 11.28
CA GLU A 220 -5.10 -22.60 12.36
C GLU A 220 -5.33 -21.09 12.31
N PHE A 221 -4.28 -20.32 12.04
CA PHE A 221 -4.40 -18.86 11.90
C PHE A 221 -5.23 -18.47 10.67
N GLU A 222 -5.04 -19.16 9.55
CA GLU A 222 -5.87 -18.99 8.36
C GLU A 222 -7.35 -19.28 8.66
N ALA A 223 -7.65 -20.41 9.32
CA ALA A 223 -9.01 -20.75 9.73
C ALA A 223 -9.60 -19.70 10.69
N TYR A 224 -8.79 -19.18 11.61
CA TYR A 224 -9.18 -18.08 12.51
C TYR A 224 -9.54 -16.81 11.74
N ILE A 225 -8.70 -16.37 10.79
CA ILE A 225 -8.97 -15.19 9.95
C ILE A 225 -10.28 -15.39 9.18
N ILE A 226 -10.49 -16.55 8.54
CA ILE A 226 -11.74 -16.87 7.83
C ILE A 226 -12.94 -16.77 8.76
N LYS A 227 -12.84 -17.32 9.96
CA LYS A 227 -13.91 -17.24 10.95
C LYS A 227 -14.23 -15.79 11.28
N VAL A 228 -13.23 -14.98 11.62
CA VAL A 228 -13.41 -13.55 11.97
C VAL A 228 -13.98 -12.74 10.81
N LEU A 229 -13.61 -13.07 9.56
CA LEU A 229 -14.18 -12.43 8.37
C LEU A 229 -15.64 -12.84 8.11
N LYS A 230 -16.01 -14.10 8.45
CA LYS A 230 -17.36 -14.65 8.24
C LYS A 230 -18.33 -14.31 9.34
N ASP A 231 -17.86 -14.17 10.58
CA ASP A 231 -18.73 -13.79 11.71
C ASP A 231 -19.38 -12.42 11.40
N GLU A 232 -20.47 -12.48 10.65
CA GLU A 232 -21.44 -11.42 10.54
C GLU A 232 -22.22 -11.46 11.86
N THR A 233 -22.02 -10.43 12.67
CA THR A 233 -23.01 -9.99 13.67
C THR A 233 -23.95 -11.09 14.18
N GLU A 234 -23.52 -11.90 15.14
CA GLU A 234 -24.40 -12.29 16.22
C GLU A 234 -24.33 -11.14 17.24
N GLY A 235 -25.24 -10.17 17.08
CA GLY A 235 -25.24 -9.05 18.01
C GLY A 235 -26.21 -7.98 17.59
N GLU A 236 -27.48 -8.27 17.63
CA GLU A 236 -28.49 -7.31 18.15
C GLU A 236 -28.66 -7.53 19.64
#